data_dbb2d6626e1e3bfbec1064eb8e7fc9e2
#
_entry.id   dbb2d6626e1e3bfbec1064eb8e7fc9e2
#
_cell.length_a   1.000
_cell.length_b   1.000
_cell.length_c   1.000
_cell.angle_alpha   90.00
_cell.angle_beta   90.00
_cell.angle_gamma   90.00
#
_symmetry.space_group_name_H-M   'P 1'
#
loop_
_entity.id
_entity.type
_entity.pdbx_description
1 polymer ?
#
loop_
_entity_poly.entity_id
_entity_poly.type
_entity_poly.pdbx_seq_one_letter_code
_entity_poly.pdbx_strand_id
1 'polypeptide(L)'
;MSVAETNWSSFSSTTGGVMTEEVGAITGELELLTRLIPDGGGIEAMVRYAGAQYLYTVSGSPVHAVSAHPDQVGHRATHERILETLMTPGRIESGNEMPVDLLDG
;
A
#
# COMPACT_ATOMS: atom_id res chain seq x y z
N MET A 1 13.75 -20.22 -12.23
CA MET A 1 12.58 -19.37 -12.50
C MET A 1 12.25 -18.57 -11.26
N SER A 2 12.22 -17.27 -11.40
CA SER A 2 11.90 -16.43 -10.26
C SER A 2 10.40 -16.23 -10.18
N VAL A 3 9.87 -16.37 -8.97
CA VAL A 3 8.49 -16.04 -8.67
C VAL A 3 8.47 -14.56 -8.32
N ALA A 4 7.46 -13.83 -8.78
CA ALA A 4 7.31 -12.44 -8.38
C ALA A 4 7.28 -12.37 -6.86
N GLU A 5 8.17 -11.57 -6.29
CA GLU A 5 8.27 -11.44 -4.86
C GLU A 5 7.10 -10.63 -4.33
N THR A 6 6.40 -11.19 -3.36
CA THR A 6 5.26 -10.52 -2.73
C THR A 6 5.41 -10.54 -1.22
N ASN A 7 4.88 -9.51 -0.59
CA ASN A 7 4.76 -9.42 0.86
C ASN A 7 3.32 -9.10 1.21
N TRP A 8 2.81 -9.69 2.28
CA TRP A 8 1.45 -9.48 2.77
C TRP A 8 1.48 -9.04 4.21
N SER A 9 0.59 -8.12 4.59
CA SER A 9 0.40 -7.74 5.99
C SER A 9 -1.05 -7.37 6.23
N SER A 10 -1.59 -7.84 7.34
CA SER A 10 -2.93 -7.45 7.78
C SER A 10 -2.83 -6.18 8.61
N PHE A 11 -3.81 -5.32 8.50
CA PHE A 11 -3.86 -4.10 9.32
C PHE A 11 -5.29 -3.58 9.39
N SER A 12 -5.52 -2.74 10.40
CA SER A 12 -6.78 -2.01 10.50
C SER A 12 -6.57 -0.63 9.89
N SER A 13 -7.47 -0.22 9.01
CA SER A 13 -7.35 1.10 8.40
C SER A 13 -7.55 2.21 9.44
N THR A 14 -7.09 3.41 9.09
CA THR A 14 -7.45 4.60 9.84
C THR A 14 -8.93 4.91 9.62
N THR A 15 -9.46 5.87 10.37
CA THR A 15 -10.86 6.29 10.21
C THR A 15 -11.14 6.80 8.80
N GLY A 16 -10.21 7.52 8.20
CA GLY A 16 -10.35 8.01 6.82
C GLY A 16 -10.17 6.94 5.76
N GLY A 17 -9.52 5.83 6.14
CA GLY A 17 -9.33 4.71 5.23
C GLY A 17 -8.16 4.86 4.28
N VAL A 18 -8.11 3.96 3.31
CA VAL A 18 -7.07 3.92 2.27
C VAL A 18 -7.71 4.29 0.95
N MET A 19 -7.11 5.25 0.24
CA MET A 19 -7.61 5.66 -1.08
C MET A 19 -7.15 4.66 -2.13
N THR A 20 -8.11 4.18 -2.91
CA THR A 20 -7.83 3.26 -4.02
C THR A 20 -8.21 3.89 -5.34
N GLU A 21 -7.59 3.39 -6.42
CA GLU A 21 -7.88 3.87 -7.78
C GLU A 21 -9.24 3.42 -8.27
N GLU A 22 -9.64 2.21 -7.89
CA GLU A 22 -10.83 1.58 -8.47
C GLU A 22 -12.13 1.96 -7.78
N VAL A 23 -12.10 2.10 -6.45
CA VAL A 23 -13.35 2.24 -5.68
C VAL A 23 -13.30 3.38 -4.65
N GLY A 24 -12.25 4.20 -4.66
CA GLY A 24 -12.12 5.27 -3.68
C GLY A 24 -11.67 4.75 -2.32
N ALA A 25 -12.06 5.43 -1.26
CA ALA A 25 -11.60 5.10 0.08
C ALA A 25 -12.27 3.83 0.61
N ILE A 26 -11.46 2.94 1.18
CA ILE A 26 -11.98 1.74 1.86
C ILE A 26 -11.50 1.73 3.30
N THR A 27 -12.32 1.22 4.20
CA THR A 27 -12.05 1.17 5.64
C THR A 27 -12.30 -0.21 6.20
N GLY A 28 -11.73 -0.49 7.36
CA GLY A 28 -11.96 -1.73 8.10
C GLY A 28 -10.69 -2.55 8.22
N GLU A 29 -10.88 -3.85 8.35
CA GLU A 29 -9.76 -4.79 8.39
C GLU A 29 -9.32 -5.06 6.97
N LEU A 30 -8.07 -4.73 6.66
CA LEU A 30 -7.52 -4.80 5.32
C LEU A 30 -6.26 -5.63 5.30
N GLU A 31 -5.87 -6.03 4.09
CA GLU A 31 -4.59 -6.68 3.85
C GLU A 31 -3.84 -5.91 2.79
N LEU A 32 -2.56 -5.61 3.06
CA LEU A 32 -1.67 -4.97 2.10
C LEU A 32 -0.85 -6.04 1.39
N LEU A 33 -0.88 -5.99 0.07
CA LEU A 33 0.00 -6.78 -0.78
C LEU A 33 0.96 -5.84 -1.48
N THR A 34 2.25 -6.09 -1.37
CA THR A 34 3.22 -5.39 -2.21
C THR A 34 3.94 -6.39 -3.10
N ARG A 35 4.27 -5.94 -4.30
CA ARG A 35 4.93 -6.76 -5.30
C ARG A 35 6.05 -5.97 -5.97
N LEU A 36 7.22 -6.60 -6.06
CA LEU A 36 8.34 -6.00 -6.77
C LEU A 36 8.07 -6.08 -8.28
N ILE A 37 8.06 -4.92 -8.93
CA ILE A 37 7.88 -4.86 -10.37
C ILE A 37 9.26 -4.99 -11.02
N PRO A 38 9.46 -5.95 -11.94
CA PRO A 38 10.75 -6.12 -12.57
C PRO A 38 11.14 -4.91 -13.42
N ASP A 39 12.42 -4.84 -13.76
CA ASP A 39 12.99 -3.84 -14.66
C ASP A 39 12.88 -2.41 -14.12
N GLY A 40 12.99 -2.26 -12.81
CA GLY A 40 13.01 -0.94 -12.20
C GLY A 40 11.65 -0.29 -12.06
N GLY A 41 10.56 -1.05 -12.21
CA GLY A 41 9.21 -0.52 -12.10
C GLY A 41 8.77 -0.13 -10.69
N GLY A 42 9.58 -0.42 -9.68
CA GLY A 42 9.26 -0.06 -8.31
C GLY A 42 8.50 -1.15 -7.56
N ILE A 43 7.76 -0.73 -6.55
CA ILE A 43 6.96 -1.62 -5.71
C ILE A 43 5.50 -1.27 -5.90
N GLU A 44 4.71 -2.23 -6.35
CA GLU A 44 3.27 -2.07 -6.49
C GLU A 44 2.60 -2.33 -5.13
N ALA A 45 1.66 -1.47 -4.77
CA ALA A 45 0.92 -1.61 -3.52
C ALA A 45 -0.56 -1.78 -3.80
N MET A 46 -1.13 -2.85 -3.28
CA MET A 46 -2.55 -3.16 -3.43
C MET A 46 -3.14 -3.53 -2.08
N VAL A 47 -4.42 -3.30 -1.91
CA VAL A 47 -5.13 -3.64 -0.67
C VAL A 47 -6.41 -4.39 -1.02
N ARG A 48 -6.86 -5.20 -0.05
CA ARG A 48 -8.15 -5.86 -0.14
C ARG A 48 -8.79 -5.90 1.24
N TYR A 49 -10.09 -6.06 1.28
CA TYR A 49 -10.76 -6.37 2.54
C TYR A 49 -10.28 -7.75 3.01
N ALA A 50 -10.08 -7.88 4.31
CA ALA A 50 -9.62 -9.15 4.88
C ALA A 50 -10.58 -10.28 4.46
N GLY A 51 -10.00 -11.33 3.89
CA GLY A 51 -10.77 -12.48 3.41
C GLY A 51 -11.42 -12.32 2.04
N ALA A 52 -11.35 -11.13 1.44
CA ALA A 52 -11.95 -10.90 0.11
C ALA A 52 -10.98 -11.32 -0.99
N GLN A 53 -11.51 -11.49 -2.20
CA GLN A 53 -10.71 -11.90 -3.36
C GLN A 53 -10.14 -10.74 -4.14
N TYR A 54 -10.87 -9.61 -4.20
CA TYR A 54 -10.48 -8.52 -5.09
C TYR A 54 -9.44 -7.62 -4.45
N LEU A 55 -8.40 -7.34 -5.22
CA LEU A 55 -7.34 -6.39 -4.84
C LEU A 55 -7.61 -5.06 -5.53
N TYR A 56 -7.41 -3.98 -4.78
CA TYR A 56 -7.52 -2.62 -5.31
C TYR A 56 -6.17 -1.95 -5.24
N THR A 57 -5.87 -1.14 -6.24
CA THR A 57 -4.60 -0.41 -6.31
C THR A 57 -4.63 0.77 -5.35
N VAL A 58 -3.64 0.86 -4.47
CA VAL A 58 -3.51 2.03 -3.59
C VAL A 58 -3.11 3.23 -4.45
N SER A 59 -3.81 4.35 -4.28
CA SER A 59 -3.50 5.57 -5.03
C SER A 59 -2.06 6.00 -4.76
N GLY A 60 -1.32 6.29 -5.83
CA GLY A 60 0.10 6.62 -5.75
C GLY A 60 1.01 5.44 -6.04
N SER A 61 0.47 4.23 -6.14
CA SER A 61 1.22 3.03 -6.53
C SER A 61 1.49 3.06 -8.05
N PRO A 62 2.65 2.55 -8.52
CA PRO A 62 3.74 2.00 -7.73
C PRO A 62 4.63 3.09 -7.14
N VAL A 63 5.36 2.72 -6.08
CA VAL A 63 6.31 3.63 -5.44
C VAL A 63 7.74 3.17 -5.70
N HIS A 64 8.69 4.10 -5.54
CA HIS A 64 10.10 3.74 -5.63
C HIS A 64 10.50 2.94 -4.38
N ALA A 65 11.31 1.91 -4.59
CA ALA A 65 11.86 1.15 -3.47
C ALA A 65 12.83 2.02 -2.68
N VAL A 66 13.04 1.67 -1.41
CA VAL A 66 14.00 2.38 -0.56
C VAL A 66 15.44 2.19 -1.02
N SER A 67 15.66 1.26 -1.94
CA SER A 67 16.98 0.97 -2.52
C SER A 67 16.90 1.10 -4.03
N ALA A 68 18.00 1.58 -4.65
CA ALA A 68 18.06 1.70 -6.11
C ALA A 68 18.00 0.33 -6.80
N HIS A 69 18.48 -0.71 -6.12
CA HIS A 69 18.47 -2.07 -6.64
C HIS A 69 17.78 -2.97 -5.61
N PRO A 70 16.43 -2.92 -5.58
CA PRO A 70 15.70 -3.62 -4.54
C PRO A 70 15.88 -5.14 -4.64
N ASP A 71 16.28 -5.72 -3.54
CA ASP A 71 16.29 -7.16 -3.33
C ASP A 71 15.20 -7.46 -2.30
N GLN A 72 15.23 -8.66 -1.72
CA GLN A 72 14.24 -9.02 -0.71
C GLN A 72 14.24 -8.08 0.49
N VAL A 73 15.42 -7.65 0.93
CA VAL A 73 15.54 -6.73 2.07
C VAL A 73 14.97 -5.37 1.72
N GLY A 74 15.33 -4.85 0.55
CA GLY A 74 14.82 -3.55 0.09
C GLY A 74 13.31 -3.56 -0.13
N HIS A 75 12.77 -4.64 -0.70
CA HIS A 75 11.35 -4.80 -0.88
C HIS A 75 10.64 -4.83 0.48
N ARG A 76 11.16 -5.61 1.42
CA ARG A 76 10.55 -5.70 2.76
C ARG A 76 10.55 -4.37 3.46
N ALA A 77 11.65 -3.62 3.37
CA ALA A 77 11.74 -2.29 3.98
C ALA A 77 10.72 -1.33 3.38
N THR A 78 10.53 -1.37 2.06
CA THR A 78 9.53 -0.55 1.39
C THR A 78 8.12 -0.96 1.80
N HIS A 79 7.86 -2.26 1.89
CA HIS A 79 6.57 -2.79 2.35
C HIS A 79 6.24 -2.24 3.74
N GLU A 80 7.21 -2.27 4.66
CA GLU A 80 7.00 -1.77 6.03
C GLU A 80 6.72 -0.26 6.03
N ARG A 81 7.40 0.51 5.19
CA ARG A 81 7.14 1.94 5.06
C ARG A 81 5.73 2.22 4.54
N ILE A 82 5.31 1.47 3.53
CA ILE A 82 3.97 1.61 2.98
C ILE A 82 2.93 1.27 4.04
N LEU A 83 3.13 0.17 4.76
CA LEU A 83 2.22 -0.25 5.82
C LEU A 83 2.09 0.85 6.88
N GLU A 84 3.22 1.40 7.31
CA GLU A 84 3.22 2.48 8.31
C GLU A 84 2.46 3.70 7.80
N THR A 85 2.66 4.07 6.53
CA THR A 85 1.95 5.19 5.92
C THR A 85 0.44 4.96 5.95
N LEU A 86 0.01 3.75 5.58
CA LEU A 86 -1.42 3.42 5.52
C LEU A 86 -2.06 3.34 6.90
N MET A 87 -1.26 3.14 7.95
CA MET A 87 -1.74 3.09 9.33
C MET A 87 -1.63 4.43 10.04
N THR A 88 -1.08 5.44 9.40
CA THR A 88 -0.96 6.79 9.97
C THR A 88 -2.17 7.61 9.55
N PRO A 89 -2.90 8.22 10.49
CA PRO A 89 -4.09 9.00 10.15
C PRO A 89 -3.80 10.10 9.15
N GLY A 90 -4.73 10.27 8.21
CA GLY A 90 -4.65 11.34 7.24
C GLY A 90 -4.94 12.70 7.88
N ARG A 91 -4.73 13.76 7.10
CA ARG A 91 -5.03 15.10 7.57
C ARG A 91 -6.53 15.28 7.77
N ILE A 92 -6.89 16.27 8.59
CA ILE A 92 -8.29 16.60 8.84
C ILE A 92 -8.67 17.76 7.94
N GLU A 93 -9.76 17.59 7.17
CA GLU A 93 -10.32 18.68 6.36
C GLU A 93 -11.80 18.82 6.69
N SER A 94 -12.23 20.03 7.04
CA SER A 94 -13.63 20.30 7.38
C SER A 94 -14.16 19.34 8.46
N GLY A 95 -13.31 18.99 9.41
CA GLY A 95 -13.67 18.09 10.51
C GLY A 95 -13.64 16.61 10.18
N ASN A 96 -13.27 16.25 8.95
CA ASN A 96 -13.22 14.84 8.52
C ASN A 96 -11.78 14.40 8.24
N GLU A 97 -11.44 13.23 8.73
CA GLU A 97 -10.14 12.64 8.43
C GLU A 97 -10.13 12.16 6.99
N MET A 98 -9.17 12.63 6.22
CA MET A 98 -9.04 12.26 4.82
C MET A 98 -8.41 10.86 4.69
N PRO A 99 -8.75 10.12 3.63
CA PRO A 99 -8.10 8.83 3.39
C PRO A 99 -6.61 9.02 3.10
N VAL A 100 -5.83 7.99 3.43
CA VAL A 100 -4.38 8.00 3.19
C VAL A 100 -4.09 7.38 1.83
N ASP A 101 -3.02 7.88 1.20
CA ASP A 101 -2.55 7.38 -0.08
C ASP A 101 -1.01 7.43 -0.11
N LEU A 102 -0.46 7.11 -1.27
CA LEU A 102 0.99 7.09 -1.48
C LEU A 102 1.47 8.19 -2.42
N LEU A 103 0.61 9.17 -2.72
CA LEU A 103 0.93 10.23 -3.69
C LEU A 103 2.04 11.16 -3.21
N ASP A 104 2.17 11.32 -1.89
CA ASP A 104 3.19 12.17 -1.29
C ASP A 104 4.46 11.40 -0.93
N GLY A 105 4.55 10.17 -1.37
CA GLY A 105 5.64 9.28 -1.01
C GLY A 105 7.01 9.63 -1.55
#